data_d71d5d305460b1ee72d6b0950bd07137
#
_entry.id   d71d5d305460b1ee72d6b0950bd07137
#
_cell.length_a   1.000
_cell.length_b   1.000
_cell.length_c   1.000
_cell.angle_alpha   90.00
_cell.angle_beta   90.00
_cell.angle_gamma   90.00
#
_symmetry.space_group_name_H-M   'P 1'
#
loop_
_entity.id
_entity.type
_entity.pdbx_description
1 polymer ?
#
loop_
_entity_poly.entity_id
_entity_poly.type
_entity_poly.pdbx_seq_one_letter_code
_entity_poly.pdbx_strand_id
1 'polypeptide(L)'
;GGISTLAAEQGLLDVVAGEVDKGTWLNEATSAYPATVLGASAAKRLGVVEPGTQVWLGGTSFTVVGILKPSVLAPELDSAALIGGPAAERLFNHEGSPTTVYERSRDSAVERVRALIAPTISPQQPSAVKISRPSDALAAKDAADQAFTSLLAGVGSIALLVGGIGVANTMIISVLERR
;
A
#
# COMPACT_ATOMS: atom_id res chain seq x y z
N GLY A 1 -16.82 3.84 -8.29
CA GLY A 1 -16.50 4.41 -6.97
C GLY A 1 -15.76 5.73 -7.11
N GLY A 2 -16.10 6.72 -6.28
CA GLY A 2 -15.43 8.01 -6.25
C GLY A 2 -13.99 7.93 -5.74
N ILE A 3 -13.28 9.05 -5.83
CA ILE A 3 -11.98 9.23 -5.17
C ILE A 3 -12.29 9.84 -3.80
N SER A 4 -11.76 9.23 -2.74
CA SER A 4 -11.89 9.77 -1.39
C SER A 4 -10.91 10.93 -1.21
N THR A 5 -11.36 12.03 -0.61
CA THR A 5 -10.46 13.10 -0.16
C THR A 5 -10.19 12.89 1.32
N LEU A 6 -8.94 12.75 1.71
CA LEU A 6 -8.52 12.49 3.08
C LEU A 6 -7.57 13.59 3.55
N ALA A 7 -7.81 14.12 4.74
CA ALA A 7 -6.85 14.96 5.43
C ALA A 7 -5.70 14.10 5.96
N ALA A 8 -4.48 14.47 5.68
CA ALA A 8 -3.28 13.72 6.04
C ALA A 8 -2.28 14.61 6.78
N GLU A 9 -1.74 14.05 7.85
CA GLU A 9 -0.62 14.64 8.58
C GLU A 9 0.70 14.40 7.85
N GLN A 10 1.67 15.28 8.05
CA GLN A 10 2.97 15.21 7.34
C GLN A 10 3.73 13.91 7.63
N GLY A 11 3.61 13.36 8.85
CA GLY A 11 4.24 12.11 9.25
C GLY A 11 3.60 10.84 8.71
N LEU A 12 2.45 10.92 8.04
CA LEU A 12 1.71 9.73 7.59
C LEU A 12 2.56 8.84 6.68
N LEU A 13 3.25 9.45 5.71
CA LEU A 13 4.01 8.69 4.70
C LEU A 13 5.09 7.80 5.34
N ASP A 14 5.82 8.34 6.32
CA ASP A 14 6.85 7.61 7.05
C ASP A 14 6.28 6.44 7.86
N VAL A 15 5.14 6.67 8.51
CA VAL A 15 4.49 5.66 9.34
C VAL A 15 4.02 4.47 8.51
N VAL A 16 3.43 4.70 7.34
CA VAL A 16 2.95 3.63 6.47
C VAL A 16 4.02 3.07 5.53
N ALA A 17 5.28 3.52 5.65
CA ALA A 17 6.37 3.21 4.70
C ALA A 17 5.98 3.49 3.25
N GLY A 18 5.24 4.57 3.04
CA GLY A 18 4.83 5.01 1.71
C GLY A 18 5.99 5.68 0.97
N GLU A 19 5.93 5.66 -0.34
CA GLU A 19 6.92 6.30 -1.20
C GLU A 19 6.23 7.20 -2.23
N VAL A 20 6.88 8.32 -2.52
CA VAL A 20 6.48 9.20 -3.62
C VAL A 20 7.07 8.66 -4.92
N ASP A 21 6.21 8.49 -5.94
CA ASP A 21 6.62 8.11 -7.29
C ASP A 21 7.08 9.35 -8.08
N LYS A 22 6.28 10.43 -8.02
CA LYS A 22 6.55 11.68 -8.72
C LYS A 22 6.20 12.89 -7.85
N GLY A 23 6.99 13.96 -7.95
CA GLY A 23 6.77 15.18 -7.19
C GLY A 23 7.25 15.09 -5.75
N THR A 24 6.49 15.66 -4.82
CA THR A 24 6.85 15.74 -3.40
C THR A 24 5.68 15.36 -2.51
N TRP A 25 5.99 14.94 -1.28
CA TRP A 25 4.99 14.79 -0.23
C TRP A 25 4.51 16.15 0.27
N LEU A 26 3.42 16.15 1.03
CA LEU A 26 2.91 17.33 1.74
C LEU A 26 3.95 17.87 2.72
N ASN A 27 4.14 19.17 2.70
CA ASN A 27 4.97 19.91 3.63
C ASN A 27 4.15 21.04 4.29
N GLU A 28 4.75 21.80 5.19
CA GLU A 28 4.06 22.86 5.92
C GLU A 28 3.35 23.86 4.98
N ALA A 29 4.02 24.28 3.90
CA ALA A 29 3.43 25.21 2.93
C ALA A 29 2.29 24.54 2.14
N THR A 30 2.53 23.38 1.52
CA THR A 30 1.52 22.70 0.70
C THR A 30 0.35 22.17 1.51
N SER A 31 0.52 21.90 2.82
CA SER A 31 -0.57 21.50 3.72
C SER A 31 -1.55 22.63 4.02
N ALA A 32 -1.12 23.88 3.91
CA ALA A 32 -1.96 25.05 4.17
C ALA A 32 -2.73 25.55 2.92
N TYR A 33 -2.37 25.13 1.72
CA TYR A 33 -2.97 25.58 0.46
C TYR A 33 -3.73 24.46 -0.24
N PRO A 34 -4.54 24.76 -1.30
CA PRO A 34 -5.21 23.75 -2.12
C PRO A 34 -4.21 22.93 -2.95
N ALA A 35 -3.44 22.10 -2.27
CA ALA A 35 -2.50 21.15 -2.83
C ALA A 35 -2.90 19.72 -2.43
N THR A 36 -2.69 18.76 -3.31
CA THR A 36 -3.02 17.36 -3.06
C THR A 36 -1.91 16.43 -3.53
N VAL A 37 -1.73 15.34 -2.82
CA VAL A 37 -0.94 14.19 -3.26
C VAL A 37 -1.92 13.07 -3.60
N LEU A 38 -1.80 12.51 -4.79
CA LEU A 38 -2.69 11.45 -5.25
C LEU A 38 -2.09 10.07 -4.96
N GLY A 39 -2.91 9.17 -4.45
CA GLY A 39 -2.58 7.75 -4.42
C GLY A 39 -2.45 7.18 -5.84
N ALA A 40 -1.72 6.09 -6.00
CA ALA A 40 -1.40 5.50 -7.30
C ALA A 40 -2.64 5.18 -8.16
N SER A 41 -3.69 4.63 -7.55
CA SER A 41 -4.94 4.30 -8.23
C SER A 41 -5.78 5.55 -8.51
N ALA A 42 -5.78 6.54 -7.60
CA ALA A 42 -6.46 7.82 -7.81
C ALA A 42 -5.87 8.57 -8.99
N ALA A 43 -4.54 8.68 -9.08
CA ALA A 43 -3.84 9.30 -10.20
C ALA A 43 -4.20 8.66 -11.55
N LYS A 44 -4.17 7.32 -11.62
CA LYS A 44 -4.58 6.56 -12.83
C LYS A 44 -6.02 6.85 -13.23
N ARG A 45 -6.94 6.88 -12.27
CA ARG A 45 -8.38 7.12 -12.53
C ARG A 45 -8.68 8.54 -12.98
N LEU A 46 -7.91 9.52 -12.50
CA LEU A 46 -8.02 10.93 -12.94
C LEU A 46 -7.24 11.22 -14.23
N GLY A 47 -6.45 10.26 -14.73
CA GLY A 47 -5.58 10.47 -15.88
C GLY A 47 -4.40 11.42 -15.59
N VAL A 48 -4.04 11.59 -14.31
CA VAL A 48 -2.93 12.45 -13.89
C VAL A 48 -1.64 11.66 -13.93
N VAL A 49 -0.71 12.09 -14.76
CA VAL A 49 0.59 11.41 -14.98
C VAL A 49 1.76 12.21 -14.37
N GLU A 50 1.58 13.52 -14.19
CA GLU A 50 2.64 14.42 -13.67
C GLU A 50 2.07 15.41 -12.64
N PRO A 51 2.87 15.80 -11.63
CA PRO A 51 2.55 16.92 -10.75
C PRO A 51 2.34 18.23 -11.53
N GLY A 52 1.66 19.20 -10.91
CA GLY A 52 1.28 20.48 -11.53
C GLY A 52 -0.11 20.47 -12.18
N THR A 53 -0.72 19.30 -12.38
CA THR A 53 -2.08 19.17 -12.89
C THR A 53 -3.09 19.65 -11.83
N GLN A 54 -4.17 20.31 -12.28
CA GLN A 54 -5.26 20.68 -11.39
C GLN A 54 -6.37 19.63 -11.41
N VAL A 55 -6.90 19.31 -10.24
CA VAL A 55 -8.00 18.35 -10.04
C VAL A 55 -9.08 18.99 -9.17
N TRP A 56 -10.33 18.61 -9.40
CA TRP A 56 -11.46 19.09 -8.60
C TRP A 56 -11.80 18.09 -7.50
N LEU A 57 -11.71 18.54 -6.25
CA LEU A 57 -12.04 17.76 -5.05
C LEU A 57 -13.09 18.53 -4.26
N GLY A 58 -14.26 17.92 -4.05
CA GLY A 58 -15.34 18.55 -3.27
C GLY A 58 -15.78 19.95 -3.76
N GLY A 59 -15.69 20.23 -5.07
CA GLY A 59 -16.05 21.53 -5.62
C GLY A 59 -14.94 22.60 -5.57
N THR A 60 -13.74 22.25 -5.09
CA THR A 60 -12.57 23.13 -5.02
C THR A 60 -11.45 22.59 -5.91
N SER A 61 -10.74 23.49 -6.61
CA SER A 61 -9.58 23.12 -7.43
C SER A 61 -8.33 22.95 -6.57
N PHE A 62 -7.66 21.80 -6.74
CA PHE A 62 -6.40 21.47 -6.06
C PHE A 62 -5.29 21.24 -7.08
N THR A 63 -4.09 21.74 -6.77
CA THR A 63 -2.90 21.41 -7.56
C THR A 63 -2.29 20.12 -7.06
N VAL A 64 -2.07 19.16 -7.94
CA VAL A 64 -1.37 17.92 -7.63
C VAL A 64 0.11 18.22 -7.45
N VAL A 65 0.64 17.99 -6.25
CA VAL A 65 2.05 18.23 -5.92
C VAL A 65 2.86 16.94 -5.90
N GLY A 66 2.19 15.80 -5.81
CA GLY A 66 2.85 14.49 -5.84
C GLY A 66 1.89 13.36 -6.19
N ILE A 67 2.48 12.24 -6.58
CA ILE A 67 1.80 10.97 -6.83
C ILE A 67 2.54 9.90 -6.04
N LEU A 68 1.81 9.06 -5.30
CA LEU A 68 2.39 7.98 -4.52
C LEU A 68 2.58 6.71 -5.35
N LYS A 69 3.57 5.91 -4.97
CA LYS A 69 3.63 4.50 -5.35
C LYS A 69 2.51 3.72 -4.67
N PRO A 70 2.10 2.55 -5.19
CA PRO A 70 1.14 1.69 -4.51
C PRO A 70 1.59 1.35 -3.10
N SER A 71 0.71 1.56 -2.12
CA SER A 71 0.99 1.27 -0.72
C SER A 71 0.54 -0.14 -0.36
N VAL A 72 1.47 -0.95 0.15
CA VAL A 72 1.17 -2.31 0.58
C VAL A 72 0.54 -2.34 1.99
N LEU A 73 0.97 -1.43 2.87
CA LEU A 73 0.52 -1.38 4.26
C LEU A 73 -0.75 -0.55 4.45
N ALA A 74 -1.06 0.35 3.52
CA ALA A 74 -2.23 1.22 3.56
C ALA A 74 -2.86 1.35 2.16
N PRO A 75 -3.41 0.26 1.60
CA PRO A 75 -3.94 0.24 0.22
C PRO A 75 -5.14 1.18 0.02
N GLU A 76 -5.82 1.60 1.07
CA GLU A 76 -6.87 2.61 1.04
C GLU A 76 -6.35 3.97 0.56
N LEU A 77 -5.08 4.30 0.83
CA LEU A 77 -4.45 5.54 0.37
C LEU A 77 -4.27 5.55 -1.15
N ASP A 78 -4.15 4.40 -1.78
CA ASP A 78 -3.97 4.32 -3.24
C ASP A 78 -5.14 4.92 -4.01
N SER A 79 -6.36 4.83 -3.49
CA SER A 79 -7.57 5.37 -4.12
C SER A 79 -7.98 6.74 -3.61
N ALA A 80 -7.14 7.38 -2.80
CA ALA A 80 -7.41 8.66 -2.17
C ALA A 80 -6.65 9.83 -2.80
N ALA A 81 -7.21 11.03 -2.63
CA ALA A 81 -6.54 12.32 -2.78
C ALA A 81 -6.22 12.83 -1.37
N LEU A 82 -4.95 13.01 -1.06
CA LEU A 82 -4.44 13.38 0.25
C LEU A 82 -4.19 14.89 0.28
N ILE A 83 -4.80 15.58 1.23
CA ILE A 83 -4.66 17.03 1.41
C ILE A 83 -4.17 17.32 2.84
N GLY A 84 -3.58 18.47 3.06
CA GLY A 84 -3.15 18.85 4.42
C GLY A 84 -4.31 19.12 5.35
N GLY A 85 -4.15 18.83 6.65
CA GLY A 85 -5.14 19.12 7.71
C GLY A 85 -5.63 20.57 7.69
N PRO A 86 -4.75 21.59 7.70
CA PRO A 86 -5.16 22.99 7.64
C PRO A 86 -5.96 23.36 6.38
N ALA A 87 -5.69 22.76 5.24
CA ALA A 87 -6.49 22.95 4.03
C ALA A 87 -7.88 22.29 4.17
N ALA A 88 -7.95 21.10 4.77
CA ALA A 88 -9.20 20.39 5.01
C ALA A 88 -10.12 21.17 5.98
N GLU A 89 -9.57 21.70 7.06
CA GLU A 89 -10.32 22.54 8.02
C GLU A 89 -10.92 23.76 7.33
N ARG A 90 -10.12 24.47 6.57
CA ARG A 90 -10.53 25.72 5.93
C ARG A 90 -11.50 25.53 4.76
N LEU A 91 -11.30 24.50 3.93
CA LEU A 91 -12.03 24.33 2.68
C LEU A 91 -13.22 23.38 2.81
N PHE A 92 -13.17 22.44 3.75
CA PHE A 92 -14.19 21.41 3.92
C PHE A 92 -14.81 21.41 5.33
N ASN A 93 -14.46 22.40 6.15
CA ASN A 93 -14.98 22.53 7.51
C ASN A 93 -14.73 21.26 8.36
N HIS A 94 -13.56 20.62 8.16
CA HIS A 94 -13.15 19.46 8.91
C HIS A 94 -12.83 19.84 10.35
N GLU A 95 -13.39 19.11 11.32
CA GLU A 95 -13.27 19.44 12.76
C GLU A 95 -11.92 18.98 13.37
N GLY A 96 -10.97 18.50 12.57
CA GLY A 96 -9.66 18.06 13.04
C GLY A 96 -9.64 16.71 13.77
N SER A 97 -10.79 16.05 13.92
CA SER A 97 -10.86 14.75 14.58
C SER A 97 -10.38 13.63 13.63
N PRO A 98 -9.37 12.84 14.02
CA PRO A 98 -8.88 11.77 13.18
C PRO A 98 -9.89 10.62 13.09
N THR A 99 -10.15 10.12 11.89
CA THR A 99 -10.96 8.92 11.65
C THR A 99 -10.11 7.65 11.62
N THR A 100 -8.84 7.77 11.28
CA THR A 100 -7.88 6.67 11.23
C THR A 100 -6.55 7.14 11.80
N VAL A 101 -5.96 6.33 12.67
CA VAL A 101 -4.64 6.57 13.24
C VAL A 101 -3.73 5.42 12.82
N TYR A 102 -2.61 5.74 12.20
CA TYR A 102 -1.56 4.78 11.87
C TYR A 102 -0.46 4.87 12.91
N GLU A 103 0.02 3.73 13.33
CA GLU A 103 1.10 3.60 14.32
C GLU A 103 2.14 2.61 13.82
N ARG A 104 3.40 2.92 14.07
CA ARG A 104 4.53 2.05 13.79
C ARG A 104 5.37 1.86 15.04
N SER A 105 5.39 0.64 15.55
CA SER A 105 6.23 0.25 16.69
C SER A 105 7.28 -0.79 16.28
N ARG A 106 8.22 -1.04 17.18
CA ARG A 106 9.16 -2.15 17.05
C ARG A 106 8.40 -3.47 17.25
N ASP A 107 8.80 -4.53 16.56
CA ASP A 107 8.13 -5.84 16.63
C ASP A 107 7.97 -6.36 18.07
N SER A 108 8.96 -6.13 18.92
CA SER A 108 8.91 -6.51 20.35
C SER A 108 7.90 -5.73 21.19
N ALA A 109 7.40 -4.60 20.69
CA ALA A 109 6.46 -3.72 21.39
C ALA A 109 5.03 -3.80 20.86
N VAL A 110 4.82 -4.39 19.68
CA VAL A 110 3.54 -4.39 18.95
C VAL A 110 2.37 -4.82 19.84
N GLU A 111 2.46 -5.96 20.53
CA GLU A 111 1.35 -6.47 21.35
C GLU A 111 1.04 -5.53 22.52
N ARG A 112 2.07 -4.93 23.12
CA ARG A 112 1.90 -3.97 24.21
C ARG A 112 1.24 -2.68 23.73
N VAL A 113 1.70 -2.16 22.61
CA VAL A 113 1.14 -0.94 21.98
C VAL A 113 -0.30 -1.20 21.58
N ARG A 114 -0.59 -2.31 20.91
CA ARG A 114 -1.94 -2.72 20.52
C ARG A 114 -2.93 -2.73 21.69
N ALA A 115 -2.51 -3.25 22.84
CA ALA A 115 -3.35 -3.28 24.04
C ALA A 115 -3.66 -1.89 24.60
N LEU A 116 -2.80 -0.91 24.33
CA LEU A 116 -2.93 0.46 24.84
C LEU A 116 -3.64 1.41 23.86
N ILE A 117 -3.66 1.13 22.57
CA ILE A 117 -4.22 2.02 21.54
C ILE A 117 -5.70 2.34 21.82
N ALA A 118 -6.53 1.30 21.97
CA ALA A 118 -7.97 1.49 22.13
C ALA A 118 -8.33 2.33 23.37
N PRO A 119 -7.83 2.01 24.59
CA PRO A 119 -8.11 2.84 25.77
C PRO A 119 -7.48 4.23 25.72
N THR A 120 -6.43 4.43 24.92
CA THR A 120 -5.82 5.76 24.75
C THR A 120 -6.62 6.63 23.81
N ILE A 121 -7.10 6.08 22.69
CA ILE A 121 -7.88 6.83 21.68
C ILE A 121 -9.29 7.13 22.19
N SER A 122 -9.93 6.16 22.80
CA SER A 122 -11.29 6.28 23.31
C SER A 122 -11.41 5.69 24.73
N PRO A 123 -11.03 6.45 25.76
CA PRO A 123 -11.10 5.98 27.16
C PRO A 123 -12.51 5.60 27.60
N GLN A 124 -13.52 6.29 27.06
CA GLN A 124 -14.92 6.05 27.42
C GLN A 124 -15.52 4.82 26.70
N GLN A 125 -15.07 4.52 25.49
CA GLN A 125 -15.57 3.41 24.68
C GLN A 125 -14.43 2.72 23.90
N PRO A 126 -13.52 2.03 24.57
CA PRO A 126 -12.40 1.36 23.89
C PRO A 126 -12.84 0.31 22.86
N SER A 127 -14.00 -0.32 23.08
CA SER A 127 -14.57 -1.34 22.18
C SER A 127 -15.06 -0.76 20.83
N ALA A 128 -15.24 0.55 20.72
CA ALA A 128 -15.60 1.22 19.47
C ALA A 128 -14.38 1.36 18.52
N VAL A 129 -13.16 1.26 19.04
CA VAL A 129 -11.93 1.38 18.27
C VAL A 129 -11.62 0.05 17.59
N LYS A 130 -11.62 0.04 16.25
CA LYS A 130 -11.20 -1.13 15.45
C LYS A 130 -9.70 -1.06 15.22
N ILE A 131 -8.98 -2.09 15.63
CA ILE A 131 -7.54 -2.21 15.44
C ILE A 131 -7.27 -3.29 14.38
N SER A 132 -6.54 -2.94 13.33
CA SER A 132 -6.06 -3.87 12.31
C SER A 132 -4.52 -3.86 12.25
N ARG A 133 -3.94 -4.95 11.76
CA ARG A 133 -2.51 -5.10 11.56
C ARG A 133 -2.24 -5.56 10.11
N PRO A 134 -2.09 -4.61 9.18
CA PRO A 134 -1.89 -4.93 7.77
C PRO A 134 -0.65 -5.81 7.50
N SER A 135 0.40 -5.69 8.33
CA SER A 135 1.61 -6.50 8.23
C SER A 135 1.37 -8.01 8.38
N ASP A 136 0.34 -8.45 9.11
CA ASP A 136 0.02 -9.88 9.25
C ASP A 136 -0.55 -10.45 7.95
N ALA A 137 -1.39 -9.68 7.27
CA ALA A 137 -1.93 -10.06 5.96
C ALA A 137 -0.81 -10.12 4.89
N LEU A 138 0.15 -9.19 4.95
CA LEU A 138 1.32 -9.19 4.07
C LEU A 138 2.19 -10.41 4.31
N ALA A 139 2.53 -10.71 5.56
CA ALA A 139 3.32 -11.90 5.92
C ALA A 139 2.64 -13.20 5.49
N ALA A 140 1.32 -13.31 5.64
CA ALA A 140 0.55 -14.45 5.16
C ALA A 140 0.58 -14.60 3.64
N LYS A 141 0.48 -13.48 2.91
CA LYS A 141 0.62 -13.46 1.45
C LYS A 141 2.01 -13.91 1.01
N ASP A 142 3.07 -13.36 1.60
CA ASP A 142 4.45 -13.71 1.27
C ASP A 142 4.74 -15.21 1.52
N ALA A 143 4.21 -15.75 2.62
CA ALA A 143 4.30 -17.18 2.92
C ALA A 143 3.58 -18.04 1.86
N ALA A 144 2.41 -17.62 1.40
CA ALA A 144 1.68 -18.28 0.34
C ALA A 144 2.45 -18.25 -0.99
N ASP A 145 2.98 -17.09 -1.38
CA ASP A 145 3.77 -16.92 -2.61
C ASP A 145 5.05 -17.78 -2.59
N GLN A 146 5.72 -17.90 -1.43
CA GLN A 146 6.85 -18.80 -1.24
C GLN A 146 6.46 -20.27 -1.36
N ALA A 147 5.33 -20.67 -0.77
CA ALA A 147 4.83 -22.04 -0.89
C ALA A 147 4.50 -22.41 -2.34
N PHE A 148 3.86 -21.52 -3.09
CA PHE A 148 3.60 -21.69 -4.52
C PHE A 148 4.88 -21.81 -5.33
N THR A 149 5.86 -20.94 -5.09
CA THR A 149 7.16 -20.98 -5.79
C THR A 149 7.89 -22.29 -5.53
N SER A 150 7.88 -22.77 -4.28
CA SER A 150 8.49 -24.04 -3.90
C SER A 150 7.79 -25.24 -4.55
N LEU A 151 6.46 -25.21 -4.63
CA LEU A 151 5.66 -26.23 -5.30
C LEU A 151 6.00 -26.30 -6.80
N LEU A 152 6.02 -25.13 -7.47
CA LEU A 152 6.36 -25.05 -8.90
C LEU A 152 7.79 -25.52 -9.18
N ALA A 153 8.75 -25.16 -8.33
CA ALA A 153 10.13 -25.64 -8.42
C ALA A 153 10.21 -27.17 -8.24
N GLY A 154 9.45 -27.72 -7.29
CA GLY A 154 9.36 -29.16 -7.07
C GLY A 154 8.80 -29.91 -8.27
N VAL A 155 7.64 -29.48 -8.78
CA VAL A 155 7.01 -30.06 -9.98
C VAL A 155 7.92 -29.92 -11.22
N GLY A 156 8.53 -28.75 -11.41
CA GLY A 156 9.48 -28.52 -12.50
C GLY A 156 10.71 -29.42 -12.44
N SER A 157 11.23 -29.66 -11.26
CA SER A 157 12.36 -30.58 -11.03
C SER A 157 12.01 -32.02 -11.41
N ILE A 158 10.82 -32.48 -11.01
CA ILE A 158 10.33 -33.84 -11.37
C ILE A 158 10.13 -33.93 -12.88
N ALA A 159 9.54 -32.92 -13.52
CA ALA A 159 9.33 -32.91 -14.98
C ALA A 159 10.66 -32.98 -15.75
N LEU A 160 11.68 -32.21 -15.31
CA LEU A 160 13.03 -32.26 -15.89
C LEU A 160 13.69 -33.64 -15.71
N LEU A 161 13.52 -34.27 -14.57
CA LEU A 161 14.05 -35.60 -14.28
C LEU A 161 13.40 -36.63 -15.19
N VAL A 162 12.09 -36.64 -15.31
CA VAL A 162 11.33 -37.55 -16.18
C VAL A 162 11.67 -37.31 -17.66
N GLY A 163 11.73 -36.05 -18.08
CA GLY A 163 12.13 -35.67 -19.43
C GLY A 163 13.57 -36.09 -19.75
N GLY A 164 14.50 -35.89 -18.83
CA GLY A 164 15.89 -36.32 -18.96
C GLY A 164 16.05 -37.82 -19.11
N ILE A 165 15.32 -38.61 -18.34
CA ILE A 165 15.29 -40.08 -18.46
C ILE A 165 14.71 -40.50 -19.82
N GLY A 166 13.65 -39.84 -20.29
CA GLY A 166 13.03 -40.09 -21.58
C GLY A 166 14.00 -39.85 -22.74
N VAL A 167 14.74 -38.73 -22.72
CA VAL A 167 15.77 -38.41 -23.72
C VAL A 167 16.94 -39.40 -23.65
N ALA A 168 17.41 -39.76 -22.47
CA ALA A 168 18.48 -40.73 -22.29
C ALA A 168 18.10 -42.11 -22.90
N ASN A 169 16.86 -42.56 -22.64
CA ASN A 169 16.36 -43.84 -23.14
C ASN A 169 16.28 -43.85 -24.67
N THR A 170 15.79 -42.78 -25.30
CA THR A 170 15.76 -42.69 -26.78
C THR A 170 17.16 -42.60 -27.40
N MET A 171 18.11 -41.93 -26.76
CA MET A 171 19.50 -41.91 -27.20
C MET A 171 20.15 -43.29 -27.16
N ILE A 172 19.96 -44.05 -26.09
CA ILE A 172 20.50 -45.42 -25.96
C ILE A 172 19.96 -46.30 -27.06
N ILE A 173 18.66 -46.24 -27.34
CA ILE A 173 18.06 -47.03 -28.44
C ILE A 173 18.67 -46.66 -29.80
N SER A 174 18.77 -45.36 -30.09
CA SER A 174 19.35 -44.89 -31.38
C SER A 174 20.81 -45.28 -31.57
N VAL A 175 21.59 -45.40 -30.50
CA VAL A 175 22.98 -45.84 -30.57
C VAL A 175 23.07 -47.34 -30.81
N LEU A 176 22.16 -48.14 -30.25
CA LEU A 176 22.12 -49.60 -30.43
C LEU A 176 21.65 -49.98 -31.83
N GLU A 177 20.74 -49.23 -32.46
CA GLU A 177 20.27 -49.49 -33.83
C GLU A 177 21.30 -49.16 -34.93
N ARG A 178 22.33 -48.38 -34.64
CA ARG A 178 23.40 -48.00 -35.57
C ARG A 178 24.58 -48.99 -35.56
N ARG A 179 24.51 -50.08 -34.84
CA ARG A 179 25.51 -51.15 -34.84
C ARG A 179 25.01 -52.33 -35.64
#